data_e535e28f3fb4c3d352082672384511f1
#
_entry.id   e535e28f3fb4c3d352082672384511f1
#
_cell.length_a   1.000
_cell.length_b   1.000
_cell.length_c   1.000
_cell.angle_alpha   90.00
_cell.angle_beta   90.00
_cell.angle_gamma   90.00
#
_symmetry.space_group_name_H-M   'P 1'
#
loop_
_entity.id
_entity.type
_entity.pdbx_description
1 polymer ?
#
loop_
_entity_poly.entity_id
_entity_poly.type
_entity_poly.pdbx_seq_one_letter_code
_entity_poly.pdbx_strand_id
1 'polypeptide(L)'
;MMSASTVLKSWEACDLIDTLFVLVCTVFCWPIIPAVGLAYSGYSHRRNGMASFMPAILAIGVCSIQWFIIGYSLAYGEGSGIIGDFKYAFHRGVLSDPIGTIPAILFSEFQLIFCATVCAIAIGGACERGRTLPLIPFIFVSNVT
;
A
#
# COMPACT_ATOMS: atom_id res chain seq x y z
N MET A 1 19.26 -17.77 -7.44
CA MET A 1 18.13 -18.72 -7.32
C MET A 1 18.22 -19.29 -5.92
N MET A 2 17.32 -18.89 -5.00
CA MET A 2 17.36 -19.40 -3.63
C MET A 2 16.87 -20.84 -3.60
N SER A 3 17.54 -21.70 -2.83
CA SER A 3 17.14 -23.09 -2.66
C SER A 3 15.82 -23.17 -1.89
N ALA A 4 14.95 -24.09 -2.27
CA ALA A 4 13.68 -24.36 -1.58
C ALA A 4 13.88 -24.61 -0.06
N SER A 5 15.01 -25.19 0.32
CA SER A 5 15.38 -25.42 1.72
C SER A 5 15.62 -24.12 2.52
N THR A 6 16.12 -23.08 1.88
CA THR A 6 16.34 -21.77 2.53
C THR A 6 15.01 -21.05 2.76
N VAL A 7 14.08 -21.15 1.81
CA VAL A 7 12.73 -20.59 1.93
C VAL A 7 11.94 -21.31 3.04
N LEU A 8 11.99 -22.64 3.08
CA LEU A 8 11.32 -23.41 4.14
C LEU A 8 11.84 -23.06 5.55
N LYS A 9 13.15 -22.88 5.69
CA LYS A 9 13.77 -22.52 6.96
C LYS A 9 13.41 -21.10 7.44
N SER A 10 13.16 -20.18 6.53
CA SER A 10 12.67 -18.82 6.88
C SER A 10 11.22 -18.85 7.34
N TRP A 11 10.38 -19.75 6.80
CA TRP A 11 8.99 -19.90 7.23
C TRP A 11 8.86 -20.58 8.59
N GLU A 12 9.82 -21.43 8.98
CA GLU A 12 9.88 -22.02 10.33
C GLU A 12 10.16 -20.99 11.44
N ALA A 13 10.72 -19.83 11.07
CA ALA A 13 10.97 -18.74 12.01
C ALA A 13 9.74 -17.82 12.23
N CYS A 14 8.65 -18.01 11.47
CA CYS A 14 7.44 -17.22 11.60
C CYS A 14 6.50 -17.82 12.63
N ASP A 15 6.05 -16.99 13.58
CA ASP A 15 5.00 -17.38 14.55
C ASP A 15 3.64 -17.39 13.86
N LEU A 16 2.93 -18.52 13.97
CA LEU A 16 1.62 -18.70 13.34
C LEU A 16 0.58 -17.74 13.92
N ILE A 17 0.67 -17.47 15.22
CA ILE A 17 -0.27 -16.60 15.94
C ILE A 17 -0.09 -15.15 15.48
N ASP A 18 1.15 -14.67 15.43
CA ASP A 18 1.45 -13.31 14.98
C ASP A 18 1.07 -13.11 13.52
N THR A 19 1.36 -14.10 12.68
CA THR A 19 0.99 -14.09 11.25
C THR A 19 -0.51 -14.03 11.06
N LEU A 20 -1.28 -14.84 11.80
CA LEU A 20 -2.75 -14.81 11.75
C LEU A 20 -3.30 -13.46 12.24
N PHE A 21 -2.74 -12.91 13.30
CA PHE A 21 -3.17 -11.61 13.83
C PHE A 21 -2.98 -10.50 12.80
N VAL A 22 -1.80 -10.40 12.20
CA VAL A 22 -1.53 -9.38 11.18
C VAL A 22 -2.37 -9.59 9.92
N LEU A 23 -2.61 -10.84 9.52
CA LEU A 23 -3.48 -11.16 8.39
C LEU A 23 -4.92 -10.72 8.64
N VAL A 24 -5.47 -10.99 9.81
CA VAL A 24 -6.81 -10.53 10.19
C VAL A 24 -6.88 -9.01 10.21
N CYS A 25 -5.89 -8.33 10.78
CA CYS A 25 -5.79 -6.88 10.76
C CYS A 25 -5.76 -6.32 9.34
N THR A 26 -4.99 -6.95 8.44
CA THR A 26 -4.90 -6.57 7.02
C THR A 26 -6.27 -6.65 6.35
N VAL A 27 -7.00 -7.76 6.55
CA VAL A 27 -8.35 -7.93 6.00
C VAL A 27 -9.32 -6.88 6.52
N PHE A 28 -9.28 -6.54 7.81
CA PHE A 28 -10.14 -5.50 8.38
C PHE A 28 -9.74 -4.08 7.97
N CYS A 29 -8.50 -3.84 7.63
CA CYS A 29 -8.05 -2.53 7.11
C CYS A 29 -8.43 -2.29 5.64
N TRP A 30 -8.61 -3.33 4.81
CA TRP A 30 -8.98 -3.19 3.42
C TRP A 30 -10.23 -2.33 3.15
N PRO A 31 -11.35 -2.47 3.92
CA PRO A 31 -12.53 -1.65 3.74
C PRO A 31 -12.36 -0.17 4.07
N ILE A 32 -11.26 0.24 4.70
CA ILE A 32 -11.02 1.65 5.06
C ILE A 32 -10.97 2.54 3.82
N ILE A 33 -10.32 2.09 2.75
CA ILE A 33 -10.14 2.89 1.53
C ILE A 33 -11.47 3.20 0.84
N PRO A 34 -12.33 2.21 0.52
CA PRO A 34 -13.66 2.53 -0.02
C PRO A 34 -14.54 3.28 0.99
N ALA A 35 -14.40 3.06 2.29
CA ALA A 35 -15.13 3.81 3.31
C ALA A 35 -14.75 5.30 3.29
N VAL A 36 -13.48 5.63 3.15
CA VAL A 36 -13.00 7.01 2.96
C VAL A 36 -13.60 7.61 1.70
N GLY A 37 -13.60 6.88 0.59
CA GLY A 37 -14.23 7.32 -0.66
C GLY A 37 -15.72 7.60 -0.51
N LEU A 38 -16.45 6.76 0.21
CA LEU A 38 -17.88 6.95 0.52
C LEU A 38 -18.10 8.17 1.43
N ALA A 39 -17.25 8.38 2.44
CA ALA A 39 -17.33 9.54 3.32
C ALA A 39 -17.20 10.84 2.52
N TYR A 40 -16.19 10.97 1.67
CA TYR A 40 -16.03 12.15 0.81
C TYR A 40 -17.16 12.29 -0.21
N SER A 41 -17.70 11.19 -0.75
CA SER A 41 -18.89 11.20 -1.60
C SER A 41 -20.12 11.75 -0.85
N GLY A 42 -20.24 11.45 0.44
CA GLY A 42 -21.33 11.97 1.29
C GLY A 42 -21.21 13.46 1.61
N TYR A 43 -19.98 13.97 1.74
CA TYR A 43 -19.73 15.41 1.97
C TYR A 43 -19.86 16.25 0.69
N SER A 44 -19.69 15.63 -0.47
CA SER A 44 -19.77 16.29 -1.76
C SER A 44 -21.23 16.58 -2.18
N HIS A 45 -21.43 17.56 -3.09
CA HIS A 45 -22.76 17.81 -3.67
C HIS A 45 -23.31 16.56 -4.36
N ARG A 46 -24.63 16.35 -4.27
CA ARG A 46 -25.34 15.18 -4.84
C ARG A 46 -24.99 14.86 -6.30
N ARG A 47 -24.63 15.87 -7.09
CA ARG A 47 -24.22 15.68 -8.49
C ARG A 47 -22.80 15.16 -8.66
N ASN A 48 -21.94 15.30 -7.63
CA ASN A 48 -20.50 15.00 -7.69
C ASN A 48 -20.12 13.77 -6.84
N GLY A 49 -21.07 13.11 -6.19
CA GLY A 49 -20.78 11.98 -5.31
C GLY A 49 -19.96 10.87 -5.97
N MET A 50 -20.34 10.48 -7.19
CA MET A 50 -19.59 9.48 -7.96
C MET A 50 -18.19 9.98 -8.39
N ALA A 51 -18.07 11.26 -8.70
CA ALA A 51 -16.79 11.86 -9.07
C ALA A 51 -15.79 11.89 -7.90
N SER A 52 -16.29 11.91 -6.66
CA SER A 52 -15.46 11.83 -5.45
C SER A 52 -15.13 10.39 -5.05
N PHE A 53 -16.03 9.43 -5.33
CA PHE A 53 -15.83 8.02 -5.00
C PHE A 53 -14.85 7.32 -5.95
N MET A 54 -14.97 7.52 -7.26
CA MET A 54 -14.15 6.84 -8.27
C MET A 54 -12.64 7.07 -8.12
N PRO A 55 -12.15 8.28 -7.83
CA PRO A 55 -10.72 8.49 -7.61
C PRO A 55 -10.15 7.73 -6.43
N ALA A 56 -10.92 7.51 -5.36
CA ALA A 56 -10.48 6.72 -4.22
C ALA A 56 -10.24 5.25 -4.61
N ILE A 57 -11.09 4.69 -5.47
CA ILE A 57 -10.90 3.32 -6.00
C ILE A 57 -9.70 3.27 -6.96
N LEU A 58 -9.54 4.27 -7.82
CA LEU A 58 -8.38 4.36 -8.71
C LEU A 58 -7.07 4.48 -7.93
N ALA A 59 -7.08 5.16 -6.78
CA ALA A 59 -5.91 5.27 -5.90
C ALA A 59 -5.39 3.90 -5.48
N ILE A 60 -6.26 2.94 -5.14
CA ILE A 60 -5.85 1.58 -4.78
C ILE A 60 -5.03 0.96 -5.91
N GLY A 61 -5.53 1.01 -7.15
CA GLY A 61 -4.84 0.41 -8.29
C GLY A 61 -3.48 1.05 -8.58
N VAL A 62 -3.42 2.39 -8.56
CA VAL A 62 -2.16 3.11 -8.81
C VAL A 62 -1.16 2.88 -7.68
N CYS A 63 -1.59 2.96 -6.42
CA CYS A 63 -0.74 2.71 -5.26
C CYS A 63 -0.21 1.28 -5.24
N SER A 64 -1.03 0.27 -5.56
CA SER A 64 -0.61 -1.13 -5.58
C SER A 64 0.49 -1.38 -6.61
N ILE A 65 0.34 -0.84 -7.82
CA ILE A 65 1.35 -0.97 -8.88
C ILE A 65 2.65 -0.28 -8.47
N GLN A 66 2.55 0.94 -7.98
CA GLN A 66 3.71 1.73 -7.56
C GLN A 66 4.43 1.10 -6.36
N TRP A 67 3.68 0.63 -5.37
CA TRP A 67 4.21 -0.04 -4.18
C TRP A 67 5.00 -1.29 -4.56
N PHE A 68 4.47 -2.09 -5.48
CA PHE A 68 5.15 -3.27 -5.98
C PHE A 68 6.45 -2.95 -6.72
N ILE A 69 6.47 -1.89 -7.55
CA ILE A 69 7.63 -1.57 -8.39
C ILE A 69 8.75 -0.92 -7.55
N ILE A 70 8.43 0.14 -6.80
CA ILE A 70 9.43 0.99 -6.13
C ILE A 70 9.04 1.38 -4.70
N GLY A 71 7.75 1.48 -4.37
CA GLY A 71 7.28 2.05 -3.10
C GLY A 71 7.85 1.32 -1.89
N TYR A 72 7.77 0.01 -1.86
CA TYR A 72 8.31 -0.80 -0.79
C TYR A 72 9.83 -0.63 -0.63
N SER A 73 10.56 -0.58 -1.73
CA SER A 73 12.01 -0.41 -1.73
C SER A 73 12.45 0.95 -1.21
N LEU A 74 11.72 2.00 -1.57
CA LEU A 74 12.00 3.36 -1.08
C LEU A 74 11.67 3.54 0.39
N ALA A 75 10.60 2.86 0.87
CA ALA A 75 10.17 2.96 2.27
C ALA A 75 11.04 2.15 3.24
N TYR A 76 11.50 0.97 2.82
CA TYR A 76 12.17 0.00 3.70
C TYR A 76 13.58 -0.42 3.24
N GLY A 77 14.10 0.17 2.16
CA GLY A 77 15.47 -0.06 1.71
C GLY A 77 16.50 0.60 2.64
N GLU A 78 17.65 -0.03 2.82
CA GLU A 78 18.81 0.51 3.57
C GLU A 78 19.54 1.56 2.71
N GLY A 79 18.90 2.73 2.51
CA GLY A 79 19.47 3.81 1.71
C GLY A 79 20.09 4.95 2.51
N SER A 80 20.25 6.10 1.89
CA SER A 80 20.61 7.35 2.54
C SER A 80 19.47 7.80 3.47
N GLY A 81 19.75 8.43 4.61
CA GLY A 81 18.83 8.71 5.70
C GLY A 81 17.48 9.41 5.38
N ILE A 82 17.16 9.66 4.10
CA ILE A 82 15.91 10.28 3.64
C ILE A 82 15.18 9.38 2.63
N ILE A 83 15.90 8.62 1.78
CA ILE A 83 15.33 7.79 0.71
C ILE A 83 15.98 6.43 0.76
N GLY A 84 15.18 5.35 0.70
CA GLY A 84 15.65 3.98 0.64
C GLY A 84 16.38 3.64 -0.66
N ASP A 85 17.05 2.50 -0.67
CA ASP A 85 17.76 1.98 -1.83
C ASP A 85 16.81 1.14 -2.71
N PHE A 86 17.16 0.95 -3.99
CA PHE A 86 16.40 0.11 -4.94
C PHE A 86 16.62 -1.41 -4.76
N LYS A 87 17.18 -1.84 -3.63
CA LYS A 87 17.50 -3.23 -3.33
C LYS A 87 16.29 -4.16 -3.40
N TYR A 88 15.13 -3.70 -2.93
CA TYR A 88 13.88 -4.46 -2.89
C TYR A 88 12.91 -4.12 -4.04
N ALA A 89 13.39 -3.43 -5.08
CA ALA A 89 12.59 -3.13 -6.25
C ALA A 89 11.96 -4.41 -6.86
N PHE A 90 10.69 -4.34 -7.27
CA PHE A 90 9.91 -5.48 -7.70
C PHE A 90 9.77 -6.58 -6.63
N HIS A 91 9.74 -6.23 -5.35
CA HIS A 91 9.67 -7.16 -4.20
C HIS A 91 10.76 -8.24 -4.21
N ARG A 92 11.94 -7.93 -4.77
CA ARG A 92 13.07 -8.86 -4.76
C ARG A 92 13.54 -9.13 -3.32
N GLY A 93 13.55 -10.41 -2.94
CA GLY A 93 13.99 -10.84 -1.61
C GLY A 93 12.93 -10.75 -0.52
N VAL A 94 11.82 -10.03 -0.72
CA VAL A 94 10.75 -9.89 0.27
C VAL A 94 10.06 -11.22 0.59
N LEU A 95 10.09 -12.17 -0.34
CA LEU A 95 9.50 -13.50 -0.13
C LEU A 95 10.33 -14.40 0.80
N SER A 96 11.60 -14.09 1.01
CA SER A 96 12.59 -14.97 1.63
C SER A 96 12.94 -14.59 3.05
N ASP A 97 12.84 -13.33 3.39
CA ASP A 97 13.33 -12.80 4.65
C ASP A 97 12.15 -12.45 5.56
N PRO A 98 11.95 -13.17 6.69
CA PRO A 98 10.94 -12.79 7.67
C PRO A 98 11.33 -11.48 8.35
N ILE A 99 10.36 -10.61 8.60
CA ILE A 99 10.54 -9.40 9.41
C ILE A 99 10.10 -9.74 10.84
N GLY A 100 11.07 -10.03 11.71
CA GLY A 100 10.75 -10.51 13.05
C GLY A 100 10.07 -11.89 13.02
N THR A 101 8.84 -11.98 13.51
CA THR A 101 8.02 -13.22 13.61
C THR A 101 7.02 -13.37 12.47
N ILE A 102 6.94 -12.43 11.52
CA ILE A 102 5.95 -12.42 10.45
C ILE A 102 6.60 -12.45 9.06
N PRO A 103 5.95 -13.04 8.05
CA PRO A 103 6.42 -13.00 6.67
C PRO A 103 6.50 -11.56 6.14
N ALA A 104 7.62 -11.19 5.50
CA ALA A 104 7.81 -9.84 4.97
C ALA A 104 6.76 -9.45 3.92
N ILE A 105 6.24 -10.41 3.17
CA ILE A 105 5.18 -10.14 2.19
C ILE A 105 3.88 -9.69 2.86
N LEU A 106 3.50 -10.30 3.99
CA LEU A 106 2.31 -9.91 4.75
C LEU A 106 2.49 -8.52 5.36
N PHE A 107 3.68 -8.23 5.86
CA PHE A 107 4.03 -6.89 6.34
C PHE A 107 3.94 -5.86 5.22
N SER A 108 4.46 -6.17 4.02
CA SER A 108 4.37 -5.30 2.85
C SER A 108 2.93 -5.01 2.44
N GLU A 109 2.06 -6.02 2.42
CA GLU A 109 0.63 -5.86 2.12
C GLU A 109 -0.09 -4.99 3.16
N PHE A 110 0.22 -5.17 4.43
CA PHE A 110 -0.33 -4.34 5.49
C PHE A 110 0.06 -2.87 5.32
N GLN A 111 1.31 -2.59 5.00
CA GLN A 111 1.81 -1.24 4.77
C GLN A 111 1.27 -0.59 3.49
N LEU A 112 1.03 -1.38 2.44
CA LEU A 112 0.37 -0.91 1.21
C LEU A 112 -0.99 -0.28 1.50
N ILE A 113 -1.80 -0.86 2.40
CA ILE A 113 -3.12 -0.35 2.74
C ILE A 113 -3.03 1.05 3.36
N PHE A 114 -2.05 1.29 4.24
CA PHE A 114 -1.83 2.61 4.82
C PHE A 114 -1.42 3.63 3.76
N CYS A 115 -0.50 3.27 2.88
CA CYS A 115 -0.08 4.11 1.77
C CYS A 115 -1.27 4.49 0.87
N ALA A 116 -2.09 3.51 0.47
CA ALA A 116 -3.28 3.74 -0.34
C ALA A 116 -4.35 4.57 0.40
N THR A 117 -4.49 4.40 1.72
CA THR A 117 -5.42 5.18 2.54
C THR A 117 -5.01 6.66 2.60
N VAL A 118 -3.72 6.96 2.80
CA VAL A 118 -3.21 8.34 2.79
C VAL A 118 -3.49 8.99 1.44
N CYS A 119 -3.25 8.30 0.33
CA CYS A 119 -3.57 8.80 -0.99
C CYS A 119 -5.07 9.02 -1.19
N ALA A 120 -5.92 8.13 -0.72
CA ALA A 120 -7.37 8.28 -0.80
C ALA A 120 -7.86 9.53 -0.03
N ILE A 121 -7.26 9.81 1.14
CA ILE A 121 -7.56 11.01 1.93
C ILE A 121 -7.10 12.28 1.20
N ALA A 122 -5.87 12.30 0.67
CA ALA A 122 -5.33 13.44 -0.06
C ALA A 122 -6.17 13.77 -1.31
N ILE A 123 -6.59 12.74 -2.04
CA ILE A 123 -7.45 12.87 -3.21
C ILE A 123 -8.84 13.34 -2.82
N GLY A 124 -9.40 12.81 -1.73
CA GLY A 124 -10.72 13.19 -1.24
C GLY A 124 -10.87 14.69 -1.03
N GLY A 125 -9.83 15.36 -0.50
CA GLY A 125 -9.79 16.82 -0.36
C GLY A 125 -9.74 17.60 -1.68
N ALA A 126 -9.24 16.98 -2.76
CA ALA A 126 -9.07 17.62 -4.08
C ALA A 126 -10.20 17.30 -5.08
N CYS A 127 -11.04 16.30 -4.80
CA CYS A 127 -12.01 15.75 -5.76
C CYS A 127 -13.08 16.71 -6.24
N GLU A 128 -13.46 17.70 -5.43
CA GLU A 128 -14.52 18.66 -5.83
C GLU A 128 -14.14 19.55 -7.00
N ARG A 129 -12.84 19.77 -7.21
CA ARG A 129 -12.32 20.69 -8.26
C ARG A 129 -11.33 20.01 -9.20
N GLY A 130 -10.88 18.79 -8.91
CA GLY A 130 -9.89 18.04 -9.66
C GLY A 130 -10.49 17.23 -10.82
N ARG A 131 -9.77 17.17 -11.94
CA ARG A 131 -10.03 16.20 -13.00
C ARG A 131 -9.33 14.89 -12.64
N THR A 132 -9.94 13.77 -12.97
CA THR A 132 -9.42 12.41 -12.65
C THR A 132 -8.06 12.12 -13.28
N LEU A 133 -7.80 12.64 -14.49
CA LEU A 133 -6.53 12.42 -15.21
C LEU A 133 -5.28 13.02 -14.52
N PRO A 134 -5.29 14.27 -14.01
CA PRO A 134 -4.15 14.81 -13.25
C PRO A 134 -3.94 14.17 -11.89
N LEU A 135 -4.95 13.48 -11.36
CA LEU A 135 -4.87 12.78 -10.07
C LEU A 135 -3.92 11.58 -10.12
N ILE A 136 -3.82 10.88 -11.24
CA ILE A 136 -2.94 9.71 -11.38
C ILE A 136 -1.45 10.07 -11.14
N PRO A 137 -0.85 11.07 -11.84
CA PRO A 137 0.51 11.48 -11.55
C PRO A 137 0.67 12.08 -10.15
N PHE A 138 -0.36 12.75 -9.61
CA PHE A 138 -0.33 13.24 -8.23
C PHE A 138 -0.21 12.10 -7.21
N ILE A 139 -1.00 11.04 -7.36
CA ILE A 139 -0.90 9.83 -6.52
C ILE A 139 0.50 9.25 -6.59
N PHE A 140 1.05 9.16 -7.81
CA PHE A 140 2.37 8.59 -8.03
C PHE A 140 3.47 9.40 -7.32
N VAL A 141 3.43 10.72 -7.39
CA VAL A 141 4.42 11.59 -6.74
C VAL A 141 4.22 11.61 -5.22
N SER A 142 2.99 11.69 -4.75
CA SER A 142 2.66 11.73 -3.31
C SER A 142 3.08 10.46 -2.56
N ASN A 143 3.17 9.32 -3.22
CA ASN A 143 3.63 8.07 -2.61
C ASN A 143 5.16 7.95 -2.53
N VAL A 144 5.90 8.79 -3.25
CA VAL A 144 7.37 8.77 -3.25
C VAL A 144 7.94 9.74 -2.22
N THR A 145 7.14 10.72 -1.80
CA THR A 145 7.51 11.75 -0.82
C THR A 145 7.05 11.37 0.58
#